data_043bb0c332b47bc7d223e7e293473ef9
#
_entry.id   043bb0c332b47bc7d223e7e293473ef9
#
_cell.length_a   1.000
_cell.length_b   1.000
_cell.length_c   1.000
_cell.angle_alpha   90.00
_cell.angle_beta   90.00
_cell.angle_gamma   90.00
#
_symmetry.space_group_name_H-M   'P 1'
#
loop_
_entity.id
_entity.type
_entity.pdbx_description
1 polymer ?
#
loop_
_entity_poly.entity_id
_entity_poly.type
_entity_poly.pdbx_seq_one_letter_code
_entity_poly.pdbx_strand_id
1 'polypeptide(L)'
;MAEVYIAGVGMTKFGKSSQTLTELFCEAATRALASVSVEVEALYIGVMNPEEFTGEGNIASQIADALGMTGVPALRVETASSAGAAALHAAFHAIASGYYRHVLVLGGEKMTHLSTSATTRILAGVIDKEERRCGATMAALAAMITERYRKRYRVSRSHLERILCQVAMKNHLNGSRNPYAQFQGGVTEEAYFSSKLVSTPLRLYDCSPISDGAAAVVLTADRSDVRIAGIGQGTGPVSLRERDSFTSFSATRIAANRAYHMAGISPREIDFAEVHDAFTPFEIISTEDLGFFPAGKGWRAVEEGKTALDGALPINPSGGLKSRGHPVGASGVAQVVEVFWRLRGESEPKLKREVNRAVTQSTGGLGSNNFVTILERSDASRRSQRPAMVPSSSSPRAPRSKKDSVPSEPSEEGRIETFTILYVTPDGFLPPLALALVRDRRGRLLMAQGEDIGHLKIGREVYLRQVAGANYFTVKSHLTKVREGLRRLLRTLPSLALRRKGSESRKKAE
;
A
#
# COMPACT_ATOMS: atom_id res chain seq x y z
N MET A 1 -21.50 -16.57 -17.19
CA MET A 1 -21.55 -15.60 -16.09
C MET A 1 -22.42 -14.44 -16.55
N ALA A 2 -23.35 -13.97 -15.70
CA ALA A 2 -24.09 -12.75 -15.97
C ALA A 2 -23.12 -11.56 -16.09
N GLU A 3 -23.46 -10.58 -16.92
CA GLU A 3 -22.74 -9.32 -16.96
C GLU A 3 -23.08 -8.50 -15.72
N VAL A 4 -22.12 -7.73 -15.22
CA VAL A 4 -22.31 -6.92 -14.02
C VAL A 4 -22.10 -5.45 -14.38
N TYR A 5 -23.07 -4.63 -14.04
CA TYR A 5 -23.11 -3.20 -14.33
C TYR A 5 -23.13 -2.40 -13.04
N ILE A 6 -22.90 -1.10 -13.17
CA ILE A 6 -23.04 -0.13 -12.07
C ILE A 6 -24.30 0.69 -12.33
N ALA A 7 -25.29 0.61 -11.45
CA ALA A 7 -26.53 1.34 -11.55
C ALA A 7 -26.46 2.73 -10.92
N GLY A 8 -25.74 2.85 -9.79
CA GLY A 8 -25.62 4.11 -9.07
C GLY A 8 -24.39 4.14 -8.19
N VAL A 9 -23.93 5.36 -7.89
CA VAL A 9 -22.75 5.59 -7.06
C VAL A 9 -22.95 6.78 -6.12
N GLY A 10 -22.26 6.76 -4.98
CA GLY A 10 -22.29 7.84 -4.03
C GLY A 10 -21.02 7.88 -3.19
N MET A 11 -20.64 9.06 -2.71
CA MET A 11 -19.47 9.22 -1.89
C MET A 11 -19.62 10.46 -0.99
N THR A 12 -19.12 10.40 0.24
CA THR A 12 -18.98 11.58 1.10
C THR A 12 -17.79 12.39 0.67
N LYS A 13 -17.71 13.66 1.06
CA LYS A 13 -16.44 14.41 0.98
C LYS A 13 -15.45 13.76 1.94
N PHE A 14 -14.23 13.45 1.47
CA PHE A 14 -13.19 12.90 2.31
C PHE A 14 -12.49 13.99 3.14
N GLY A 15 -12.03 13.61 4.33
CA GLY A 15 -11.32 14.52 5.23
C GLY A 15 -11.69 14.31 6.68
N LYS A 16 -11.54 15.35 7.50
CA LYS A 16 -11.98 15.32 8.88
C LYS A 16 -13.50 15.52 8.93
N SER A 17 -14.23 14.58 9.55
CA SER A 17 -15.68 14.63 9.70
C SER A 17 -16.08 14.59 11.18
N SER A 18 -17.20 15.22 11.52
CA SER A 18 -17.87 15.07 12.82
C SER A 18 -18.83 13.87 12.87
N GLN A 19 -19.18 13.31 11.71
CA GLN A 19 -20.09 12.16 11.60
C GLN A 19 -19.44 10.89 12.17
N THR A 20 -20.27 10.00 12.68
CA THR A 20 -19.91 8.62 13.03
C THR A 20 -19.61 7.79 11.78
N LEU A 21 -19.01 6.63 11.95
CA LEU A 21 -18.76 5.72 10.83
C LEU A 21 -20.07 5.29 10.15
N THR A 22 -21.11 4.97 10.93
CA THR A 22 -22.43 4.59 10.42
C THR A 22 -23.10 5.72 9.64
N GLU A 23 -23.05 6.96 10.12
CA GLU A 23 -23.59 8.13 9.39
C GLU A 23 -22.89 8.37 8.06
N LEU A 24 -21.56 8.19 8.01
CA LEU A 24 -20.79 8.28 6.74
C LEU A 24 -21.26 7.22 5.73
N PHE A 25 -21.46 5.98 6.18
CA PHE A 25 -21.97 4.92 5.32
C PHE A 25 -23.38 5.22 4.82
N CYS A 26 -24.28 5.70 5.71
CA CYS A 26 -25.66 6.06 5.34
C CYS A 26 -25.69 7.19 4.30
N GLU A 27 -24.85 8.22 4.46
CA GLU A 27 -24.76 9.32 3.47
C GLU A 27 -24.31 8.79 2.10
N ALA A 28 -23.26 7.98 2.05
CA ALA A 28 -22.77 7.41 0.79
C ALA A 28 -23.81 6.50 0.13
N ALA A 29 -24.48 5.64 0.91
CA ALA A 29 -25.55 4.76 0.45
C ALA A 29 -26.74 5.56 -0.11
N THR A 30 -27.23 6.56 0.62
CA THR A 30 -28.33 7.42 0.19
C THR A 30 -28.04 8.08 -1.14
N ARG A 31 -26.83 8.61 -1.33
CA ARG A 31 -26.40 9.21 -2.60
C ARG A 31 -26.35 8.19 -3.75
N ALA A 32 -25.86 6.97 -3.48
CA ALA A 32 -25.82 5.91 -4.50
C ALA A 32 -27.21 5.42 -4.92
N LEU A 33 -28.15 5.39 -3.98
CA LEU A 33 -29.52 4.93 -4.21
C LEU A 33 -30.43 6.02 -4.80
N ALA A 34 -30.08 7.31 -4.66
CA ALA A 34 -30.91 8.44 -5.09
C ALA A 34 -31.26 8.43 -6.59
N SER A 35 -30.41 7.82 -7.43
CA SER A 35 -30.60 7.77 -8.89
C SER A 35 -31.09 6.41 -9.40
N VAL A 36 -31.39 5.45 -8.51
CA VAL A 36 -31.77 4.09 -8.89
C VAL A 36 -33.05 3.66 -8.20
N SER A 37 -33.90 2.92 -8.94
CA SER A 37 -35.16 2.35 -8.42
C SER A 37 -35.04 0.82 -8.45
N VAL A 38 -34.21 0.28 -7.54
CA VAL A 38 -33.98 -1.16 -7.41
C VAL A 38 -34.14 -1.60 -5.95
N GLU A 39 -34.62 -2.79 -5.74
CA GLU A 39 -34.61 -3.44 -4.43
C GLU A 39 -33.22 -4.05 -4.19
N VAL A 40 -32.54 -3.62 -3.10
CA VAL A 40 -31.24 -4.15 -2.72
C VAL A 40 -31.40 -5.49 -2.05
N GLU A 41 -30.79 -6.54 -2.63
CA GLU A 41 -30.91 -7.92 -2.15
C GLU A 41 -29.77 -8.33 -1.19
N ALA A 42 -28.64 -7.60 -1.18
CA ALA A 42 -27.53 -7.85 -0.26
C ALA A 42 -26.64 -6.61 -0.08
N LEU A 43 -25.98 -6.53 1.07
CA LEU A 43 -24.97 -5.52 1.39
C LEU A 43 -23.59 -6.16 1.54
N TYR A 44 -22.58 -5.62 0.86
CA TYR A 44 -21.18 -5.98 1.03
C TYR A 44 -20.39 -4.76 1.51
N ILE A 45 -19.80 -4.83 2.69
CA ILE A 45 -19.25 -3.68 3.41
C ILE A 45 -17.75 -3.87 3.63
N GLY A 46 -16.95 -3.04 2.96
CA GLY A 46 -15.50 -3.00 3.10
C GLY A 46 -15.09 -2.00 4.18
N VAL A 47 -14.55 -2.49 5.27
CA VAL A 47 -14.01 -1.66 6.37
C VAL A 47 -12.85 -2.42 7.01
N MET A 48 -11.79 -1.70 7.39
CA MET A 48 -10.56 -2.35 7.87
C MET A 48 -10.68 -2.74 9.34
N ASN A 49 -10.70 -1.76 10.24
CA ASN A 49 -10.58 -1.97 11.68
C ASN A 49 -11.56 -1.11 12.50
N PRO A 50 -12.87 -1.22 12.31
CA PRO A 50 -13.84 -0.41 13.05
C PRO A 50 -13.71 -0.63 14.56
N GLU A 51 -13.40 -1.85 15.02
CA GLU A 51 -13.24 -2.17 16.43
C GLU A 51 -12.08 -1.37 17.08
N GLU A 52 -10.95 -1.23 16.39
CA GLU A 52 -9.81 -0.48 16.92
C GLU A 52 -9.94 1.03 16.69
N PHE A 53 -10.57 1.45 15.59
CA PHE A 53 -10.75 2.87 15.30
C PHE A 53 -11.91 3.48 16.09
N THR A 54 -13.07 2.85 16.14
CA THR A 54 -14.30 3.44 16.70
C THR A 54 -14.85 2.69 17.91
N GLY A 55 -14.31 1.51 18.22
CA GLY A 55 -14.86 0.63 19.27
C GLY A 55 -16.09 -0.16 18.84
N GLU A 56 -16.49 -0.11 17.55
CA GLU A 56 -17.71 -0.70 17.05
C GLU A 56 -17.45 -2.05 16.39
N GLY A 57 -18.09 -3.11 16.90
CA GLY A 57 -18.16 -4.43 16.26
C GLY A 57 -19.48 -4.63 15.53
N ASN A 58 -19.63 -5.74 14.80
CA ASN A 58 -20.86 -6.11 14.06
C ASN A 58 -21.36 -5.02 13.10
N ILE A 59 -20.44 -4.29 12.50
CA ILE A 59 -20.72 -3.08 11.70
C ILE A 59 -21.69 -3.35 10.52
N ALA A 60 -21.67 -4.57 9.96
CA ALA A 60 -22.56 -4.91 8.84
C ALA A 60 -24.04 -4.86 9.25
N SER A 61 -24.39 -5.41 10.41
CA SER A 61 -25.77 -5.36 10.93
C SER A 61 -26.18 -3.94 11.35
N GLN A 62 -25.25 -3.18 11.95
CA GLN A 62 -25.51 -1.79 12.32
C GLN A 62 -25.83 -0.92 11.10
N ILE A 63 -25.11 -1.09 10.00
CA ILE A 63 -25.34 -0.35 8.76
C ILE A 63 -26.67 -0.79 8.11
N ALA A 64 -26.96 -2.09 8.07
CA ALA A 64 -28.23 -2.59 7.55
C ALA A 64 -29.44 -2.03 8.33
N ASP A 65 -29.35 -2.00 9.66
CA ASP A 65 -30.35 -1.42 10.53
C ASP A 65 -30.52 0.10 10.29
N ALA A 66 -29.41 0.83 10.28
CA ALA A 66 -29.41 2.29 10.06
C ALA A 66 -29.94 2.71 8.69
N LEU A 67 -29.80 1.84 7.66
CA LEU A 67 -30.38 2.05 6.33
C LEU A 67 -31.86 1.59 6.22
N GLY A 68 -32.44 1.03 7.29
CA GLY A 68 -33.79 0.43 7.24
C GLY A 68 -33.87 -0.86 6.41
N MET A 69 -32.73 -1.53 6.20
CA MET A 69 -32.63 -2.77 5.40
C MET A 69 -32.51 -4.01 6.28
N THR A 70 -33.18 -4.04 7.43
CA THR A 70 -33.28 -5.24 8.28
C THR A 70 -33.92 -6.40 7.51
N GLY A 71 -33.29 -7.59 7.60
CA GLY A 71 -33.71 -8.76 6.80
C GLY A 71 -32.86 -8.93 5.51
N VAL A 72 -32.19 -7.90 5.03
CA VAL A 72 -31.27 -8.00 3.90
C VAL A 72 -29.95 -8.59 4.38
N PRO A 73 -29.41 -9.64 3.71
CA PRO A 73 -28.09 -10.19 4.02
C PRO A 73 -27.00 -9.13 3.97
N ALA A 74 -26.17 -9.01 5.02
CA ALA A 74 -25.10 -8.04 5.12
C ALA A 74 -23.79 -8.71 5.55
N LEU A 75 -22.71 -8.45 4.82
CA LEU A 75 -21.38 -9.03 5.05
C LEU A 75 -20.32 -7.95 5.16
N ARG A 76 -19.48 -8.05 6.21
CA ARG A 76 -18.21 -7.30 6.27
C ARG A 76 -17.11 -8.06 5.53
N VAL A 77 -16.34 -7.34 4.74
CA VAL A 77 -15.15 -7.82 4.03
C VAL A 77 -13.93 -7.02 4.48
N GLU A 78 -12.85 -7.71 4.84
CA GLU A 78 -11.62 -7.10 5.32
C GLU A 78 -10.40 -7.61 4.51
N THR A 79 -9.61 -6.69 3.96
CA THR A 79 -8.32 -6.93 3.31
C THR A 79 -7.42 -5.70 3.46
N ALA A 80 -7.37 -5.12 4.65
CA ALA A 80 -6.69 -3.86 4.95
C ALA A 80 -7.21 -2.71 4.07
N SER A 81 -6.33 -1.86 3.56
CA SER A 81 -6.73 -0.70 2.72
C SER A 81 -7.42 -1.06 1.40
N SER A 82 -7.48 -2.34 1.03
CA SER A 82 -8.24 -2.81 -0.14
C SER A 82 -9.61 -3.38 0.19
N ALA A 83 -10.08 -3.28 1.45
CA ALA A 83 -11.33 -3.88 1.91
C ALA A 83 -12.54 -3.49 1.05
N GLY A 84 -12.65 -2.23 0.63
CA GLY A 84 -13.71 -1.79 -0.28
C GLY A 84 -13.66 -2.44 -1.67
N ALA A 85 -12.47 -2.60 -2.25
CA ALA A 85 -12.32 -3.29 -3.52
C ALA A 85 -12.60 -4.80 -3.38
N ALA A 86 -12.26 -5.39 -2.24
CA ALA A 86 -12.59 -6.78 -1.94
C ALA A 86 -14.10 -6.98 -1.80
N ALA A 87 -14.81 -6.07 -1.14
CA ALA A 87 -16.27 -6.08 -1.06
C ALA A 87 -16.91 -5.97 -2.45
N LEU A 88 -16.39 -5.09 -3.32
CA LEU A 88 -16.84 -4.95 -4.71
C LEU A 88 -16.66 -6.27 -5.49
N HIS A 89 -15.49 -6.92 -5.38
CA HIS A 89 -15.24 -8.19 -6.06
C HIS A 89 -16.12 -9.34 -5.52
N ALA A 90 -16.36 -9.39 -4.21
CA ALA A 90 -17.30 -10.36 -3.62
C ALA A 90 -18.72 -10.16 -4.15
N ALA A 91 -19.21 -8.93 -4.20
CA ALA A 91 -20.50 -8.57 -4.77
C ALA A 91 -20.58 -8.86 -6.28
N PHE A 92 -19.50 -8.58 -7.03
CA PHE A 92 -19.40 -8.96 -8.45
C PHE A 92 -19.62 -10.47 -8.64
N HIS A 93 -18.95 -11.30 -7.85
CA HIS A 93 -19.11 -12.75 -7.95
C HIS A 93 -20.54 -13.20 -7.58
N ALA A 94 -21.19 -12.57 -6.60
CA ALA A 94 -22.55 -12.88 -6.21
C ALA A 94 -23.56 -12.58 -7.34
N ILE A 95 -23.42 -11.46 -8.05
CA ILE A 95 -24.25 -11.12 -9.21
C ILE A 95 -23.88 -12.00 -10.43
N ALA A 96 -22.60 -12.15 -10.71
CA ALA A 96 -22.13 -12.93 -11.87
C ALA A 96 -22.52 -14.42 -11.79
N SER A 97 -22.73 -14.97 -10.59
CA SER A 97 -23.26 -16.31 -10.34
C SER A 97 -24.78 -16.41 -10.56
N GLY A 98 -25.47 -15.28 -10.62
CA GLY A 98 -26.94 -15.21 -10.71
C GLY A 98 -27.67 -15.37 -9.38
N TYR A 99 -26.95 -15.33 -8.25
CA TYR A 99 -27.57 -15.47 -6.93
C TYR A 99 -28.32 -14.20 -6.50
N TYR A 100 -27.75 -13.01 -6.79
CA TYR A 100 -28.39 -11.71 -6.60
C TYR A 100 -28.45 -10.95 -7.92
N ARG A 101 -29.43 -10.06 -8.05
CA ARG A 101 -29.57 -9.12 -9.19
C ARG A 101 -29.03 -7.73 -8.82
N HIS A 102 -29.26 -7.27 -7.59
CA HIS A 102 -28.91 -5.93 -7.12
C HIS A 102 -28.21 -6.00 -5.77
N VAL A 103 -27.01 -5.50 -5.69
CA VAL A 103 -26.18 -5.52 -4.49
C VAL A 103 -25.65 -4.12 -4.20
N LEU A 104 -25.80 -3.67 -2.95
CA LEU A 104 -25.17 -2.44 -2.48
C LEU A 104 -23.80 -2.75 -1.89
N VAL A 105 -22.75 -2.17 -2.48
CA VAL A 105 -21.39 -2.24 -1.99
C VAL A 105 -21.06 -0.94 -1.29
N LEU A 106 -20.54 -1.04 -0.07
CA LEU A 106 -20.13 0.08 0.76
C LEU A 106 -18.65 -0.05 1.12
N GLY A 107 -17.95 1.06 1.19
CA GLY A 107 -16.59 1.14 1.73
C GLY A 107 -16.46 2.37 2.60
N GLY A 108 -15.87 2.25 3.80
CA GLY A 108 -15.74 3.39 4.71
C GLY A 108 -14.67 3.20 5.77
N GLU A 109 -14.24 4.31 6.37
CA GLU A 109 -13.39 4.31 7.55
C GLU A 109 -13.51 5.63 8.31
N LYS A 110 -13.33 5.58 9.63
CA LYS A 110 -13.34 6.72 10.57
C LYS A 110 -12.07 6.71 11.40
N MET A 111 -11.15 7.65 11.14
CA MET A 111 -9.79 7.62 11.71
C MET A 111 -9.34 8.95 12.32
N THR A 112 -9.88 10.11 11.86
CA THR A 112 -9.31 11.42 12.18
C THR A 112 -9.58 11.93 13.58
N HIS A 113 -10.45 11.26 14.34
CA HIS A 113 -10.71 11.58 15.76
C HIS A 113 -9.61 11.07 16.70
N LEU A 114 -8.78 10.14 16.22
CA LEU A 114 -7.63 9.63 16.96
C LEU A 114 -6.38 10.47 16.70
N SER A 115 -5.40 10.38 17.61
CA SER A 115 -4.07 10.97 17.38
C SER A 115 -3.37 10.28 16.21
N THR A 116 -2.46 10.99 15.54
CA THR A 116 -1.65 10.42 14.44
C THR A 116 -0.89 9.15 14.90
N SER A 117 -0.37 9.15 16.12
CA SER A 117 0.35 8.00 16.68
C SER A 117 -0.56 6.80 16.87
N ALA A 118 -1.75 6.98 17.46
CA ALA A 118 -2.74 5.91 17.65
C ALA A 118 -3.19 5.33 16.28
N THR A 119 -3.53 6.21 15.33
CA THR A 119 -3.90 5.79 13.97
C THR A 119 -2.77 5.02 13.28
N THR A 120 -1.53 5.51 13.38
CA THR A 120 -0.36 4.83 12.81
C THR A 120 -0.14 3.45 13.42
N ARG A 121 -0.36 3.29 14.73
CA ARG A 121 -0.26 2.00 15.43
C ARG A 121 -1.32 1.01 14.92
N ILE A 122 -2.57 1.44 14.76
CA ILE A 122 -3.66 0.60 14.24
C ILE A 122 -3.35 0.19 12.78
N LEU A 123 -2.99 1.14 11.93
CA LEU A 123 -2.60 0.88 10.55
C LEU A 123 -1.39 -0.05 10.43
N ALA A 124 -0.46 -0.01 11.39
CA ALA A 124 0.67 -0.92 11.42
C ALA A 124 0.27 -2.36 11.76
N GLY A 125 -0.97 -2.62 12.19
CA GLY A 125 -1.50 -3.96 12.45
C GLY A 125 -1.33 -4.93 11.29
N VAL A 126 -1.33 -4.43 10.05
CA VAL A 126 -1.16 -5.23 8.81
C VAL A 126 0.30 -5.51 8.44
N ILE A 127 1.26 -4.94 9.16
CA ILE A 127 2.69 -5.18 8.97
C ILE A 127 3.10 -6.48 9.69
N ASP A 128 4.05 -7.22 9.13
CA ASP A 128 4.62 -8.39 9.77
C ASP A 128 5.08 -8.12 11.21
N LYS A 129 4.84 -9.07 12.11
CA LYS A 129 5.08 -8.91 13.55
C LYS A 129 6.55 -8.61 13.88
N GLU A 130 7.50 -9.24 13.19
CA GLU A 130 8.93 -9.01 13.44
C GLU A 130 9.37 -7.65 12.91
N GLU A 131 8.83 -7.22 11.76
CA GLU A 131 9.08 -5.88 11.22
C GLU A 131 8.53 -4.79 12.15
N ARG A 132 7.32 -4.99 12.71
CA ARG A 132 6.73 -4.08 13.72
C ARG A 132 7.55 -3.98 14.99
N ARG A 133 8.12 -5.09 15.48
CA ARG A 133 8.99 -5.09 16.67
C ARG A 133 10.23 -4.22 16.50
N CYS A 134 10.68 -4.03 15.26
CA CYS A 134 11.76 -3.11 14.94
C CYS A 134 11.30 -1.67 14.74
N GLY A 135 10.01 -1.34 14.98
CA GLY A 135 9.47 0.01 14.80
C GLY A 135 9.09 0.34 13.35
N ALA A 136 8.91 -0.67 12.48
CA ALA A 136 8.48 -0.44 11.10
C ALA A 136 7.07 0.16 11.05
N THR A 137 6.92 1.22 10.25
CA THR A 137 5.65 1.83 9.88
C THR A 137 5.42 1.66 8.38
N MET A 138 4.19 1.90 7.90
CA MET A 138 3.90 1.86 6.46
C MET A 138 4.80 2.83 5.68
N ALA A 139 5.04 4.03 6.22
CA ALA A 139 5.93 5.02 5.62
C ALA A 139 7.41 4.53 5.58
N ALA A 140 7.86 3.84 6.62
CA ALA A 140 9.21 3.27 6.64
C ALA A 140 9.41 2.22 5.56
N LEU A 141 8.45 1.30 5.44
CA LEU A 141 8.52 0.24 4.45
C LEU A 141 8.39 0.79 3.02
N ALA A 142 7.52 1.78 2.80
CA ALA A 142 7.42 2.49 1.53
C ALA A 142 8.73 3.20 1.17
N ALA A 143 9.39 3.84 2.12
CA ALA A 143 10.67 4.50 1.94
C ALA A 143 11.79 3.51 1.57
N MET A 144 11.82 2.33 2.21
CA MET A 144 12.77 1.26 1.86
C MET A 144 12.56 0.74 0.43
N ILE A 145 11.30 0.56 0.01
CA ILE A 145 10.95 0.20 -1.37
C ILE A 145 11.44 1.29 -2.33
N THR A 146 11.20 2.56 -1.99
CA THR A 146 11.61 3.73 -2.79
C THR A 146 13.11 3.81 -2.97
N GLU A 147 13.88 3.61 -1.89
CA GLU A 147 15.35 3.62 -1.95
C GLU A 147 15.87 2.44 -2.78
N ARG A 148 15.21 1.27 -2.68
CA ARG A 148 15.58 0.11 -3.49
C ARG A 148 15.24 0.32 -4.97
N TYR A 149 14.09 0.92 -5.29
CA TYR A 149 13.71 1.31 -6.65
C TYR A 149 14.76 2.25 -7.26
N ARG A 150 15.10 3.32 -6.54
CA ARG A 150 16.14 4.27 -6.92
C ARG A 150 17.45 3.59 -7.26
N LYS A 151 17.92 2.71 -6.38
CA LYS A 151 19.19 1.99 -6.55
C LYS A 151 19.16 1.01 -7.72
N ARG A 152 18.05 0.26 -7.85
CA ARG A 152 17.86 -0.74 -8.92
C ARG A 152 17.94 -0.11 -10.30
N TYR A 153 17.27 1.03 -10.47
CA TYR A 153 17.14 1.69 -11.77
C TYR A 153 18.11 2.85 -11.96
N ARG A 154 19.09 3.00 -11.06
CA ARG A 154 20.20 3.97 -11.12
C ARG A 154 19.71 5.43 -11.23
N VAL A 155 18.61 5.76 -10.57
CA VAL A 155 18.10 7.13 -10.45
C VAL A 155 18.87 7.85 -9.35
N SER A 156 19.37 9.07 -9.58
CA SER A 156 20.01 9.85 -8.52
C SER A 156 19.00 10.25 -7.46
N ARG A 157 19.42 10.52 -6.22
CA ARG A 157 18.51 10.91 -5.14
C ARG A 157 17.75 12.19 -5.48
N SER A 158 18.48 13.22 -5.87
CA SER A 158 17.87 14.51 -6.23
C SER A 158 16.90 14.42 -7.40
N HIS A 159 17.17 13.54 -8.36
CA HIS A 159 16.28 13.30 -9.49
C HIS A 159 14.99 12.59 -9.04
N LEU A 160 15.12 11.53 -8.23
CA LEU A 160 13.94 10.83 -7.70
C LEU A 160 13.06 11.78 -6.87
N GLU A 161 13.65 12.59 -5.98
CA GLU A 161 12.89 13.55 -5.16
C GLU A 161 12.13 14.55 -6.02
N ARG A 162 12.68 15.03 -7.15
CA ARG A 162 11.94 15.85 -8.12
C ARG A 162 10.77 15.12 -8.77
N ILE A 163 10.96 13.84 -9.15
CA ILE A 163 9.87 13.02 -9.71
C ILE A 163 8.74 12.81 -8.69
N LEU A 164 9.07 12.51 -7.43
CA LEU A 164 8.07 12.36 -6.36
C LEU A 164 7.32 13.69 -6.12
N CYS A 165 8.04 14.81 -6.16
CA CYS A 165 7.42 16.15 -6.13
C CYS A 165 6.42 16.35 -7.26
N GLN A 166 6.77 15.99 -8.50
CA GLN A 166 5.87 16.09 -9.66
C GLN A 166 4.61 15.22 -9.48
N VAL A 167 4.72 14.01 -8.95
CA VAL A 167 3.56 13.17 -8.62
C VAL A 167 2.68 13.87 -7.57
N ALA A 168 3.27 14.38 -6.49
CA ALA A 168 2.55 15.07 -5.44
C ALA A 168 1.85 16.32 -5.97
N MET A 169 2.54 17.18 -6.71
CA MET A 169 1.98 18.38 -7.32
C MET A 169 0.83 18.07 -8.27
N LYS A 170 1.01 17.08 -9.15
CA LYS A 170 -0.02 16.61 -10.10
C LYS A 170 -1.29 16.17 -9.37
N ASN A 171 -1.15 15.30 -8.36
CA ASN A 171 -2.30 14.76 -7.64
C ASN A 171 -2.99 15.85 -6.81
N HIS A 172 -2.26 16.79 -6.19
CA HIS A 172 -2.87 17.92 -5.51
C HIS A 172 -3.57 18.89 -6.49
N LEU A 173 -3.02 19.13 -7.69
CA LEU A 173 -3.68 19.93 -8.71
C LEU A 173 -4.98 19.27 -9.19
N ASN A 174 -4.99 17.96 -9.38
CA ASN A 174 -6.20 17.23 -9.75
C ASN A 174 -7.24 17.28 -8.61
N GLY A 175 -6.81 17.00 -7.38
CA GLY A 175 -7.68 17.01 -6.20
C GLY A 175 -8.28 18.39 -5.90
N SER A 176 -7.55 19.49 -6.16
CA SER A 176 -8.07 20.84 -5.93
C SER A 176 -9.30 21.19 -6.78
N ARG A 177 -9.54 20.43 -7.85
CA ARG A 177 -10.71 20.57 -8.73
C ARG A 177 -11.81 19.53 -8.44
N ASN A 178 -11.52 18.55 -7.56
CA ASN A 178 -12.46 17.52 -7.18
C ASN A 178 -13.20 17.91 -5.90
N PRO A 179 -14.54 18.15 -5.94
CA PRO A 179 -15.30 18.62 -4.78
C PRO A 179 -15.30 17.64 -3.61
N TYR A 180 -15.03 16.36 -3.86
CA TYR A 180 -14.99 15.31 -2.85
C TYR A 180 -13.60 15.16 -2.21
N ALA A 181 -12.57 15.82 -2.75
CA ALA A 181 -11.22 15.70 -2.24
C ALA A 181 -11.02 16.43 -0.90
N GLN A 182 -10.18 15.84 -0.05
CA GLN A 182 -9.79 16.42 1.23
C GLN A 182 -9.00 17.71 1.04
N PHE A 183 -8.05 17.72 0.10
CA PHE A 183 -7.23 18.89 -0.19
C PHE A 183 -7.75 19.66 -1.42
N GLN A 184 -8.17 20.89 -1.18
CA GLN A 184 -8.72 21.79 -2.20
C GLN A 184 -7.67 22.80 -2.72
N GLY A 185 -6.40 22.63 -2.36
CA GLY A 185 -5.30 23.49 -2.77
C GLY A 185 -4.20 22.72 -3.49
N GLY A 186 -3.53 23.39 -4.43
CA GLY A 186 -2.32 22.87 -5.07
C GLY A 186 -1.13 22.88 -4.10
N VAL A 187 -0.04 22.17 -4.47
CA VAL A 187 1.24 22.15 -3.78
C VAL A 187 2.30 22.71 -4.71
N THR A 188 3.13 23.65 -4.23
CA THR A 188 4.28 24.17 -4.98
C THR A 188 5.53 23.33 -4.72
N GLU A 189 6.53 23.46 -5.58
CA GLU A 189 7.81 22.78 -5.40
C GLU A 189 8.49 23.21 -4.10
N GLU A 190 8.47 24.51 -3.76
CA GLU A 190 9.02 25.04 -2.51
C GLU A 190 8.31 24.46 -1.28
N ALA A 191 6.97 24.37 -1.31
CA ALA A 191 6.19 23.77 -0.23
C ALA A 191 6.53 22.28 -0.06
N TYR A 192 6.70 21.55 -1.17
CA TYR A 192 7.12 20.16 -1.13
C TYR A 192 8.49 19.99 -0.48
N PHE A 193 9.53 20.71 -0.95
CA PHE A 193 10.90 20.55 -0.46
C PHE A 193 11.12 21.09 0.95
N SER A 194 10.35 22.11 1.37
CA SER A 194 10.38 22.60 2.76
C SER A 194 9.58 21.74 3.74
N SER A 195 8.76 20.80 3.25
CA SER A 195 7.96 19.95 4.10
C SER A 195 8.78 18.94 4.90
N LYS A 196 8.25 18.56 6.07
CA LYS A 196 8.91 17.63 7.00
C LYS A 196 9.20 16.29 6.33
N LEU A 197 10.42 15.75 6.53
CA LEU A 197 10.72 14.36 6.26
C LEU A 197 9.95 13.47 7.24
N VAL A 198 9.26 12.46 6.70
CA VAL A 198 8.55 11.44 7.48
C VAL A 198 9.44 10.21 7.63
N SER A 199 9.97 9.73 6.52
CA SER A 199 10.89 8.59 6.44
C SER A 199 11.72 8.72 5.18
N THR A 200 13.04 8.88 5.30
CA THR A 200 13.92 9.15 4.15
C THR A 200 13.79 8.12 3.03
N PRO A 201 13.51 8.49 1.76
CA PRO A 201 13.49 9.86 1.21
C PRO A 201 12.11 10.56 1.26
N LEU A 202 11.08 9.95 1.83
CA LEU A 202 9.70 10.43 1.76
C LEU A 202 9.45 11.61 2.70
N ARG A 203 8.80 12.64 2.14
CA ARG A 203 8.35 13.84 2.83
C ARG A 203 6.85 13.76 3.16
N LEU A 204 6.34 14.74 3.86
CA LEU A 204 4.91 14.82 4.21
C LEU A 204 4.02 14.75 2.95
N TYR A 205 4.39 15.46 1.89
CA TYR A 205 3.63 15.43 0.64
C TYR A 205 3.81 14.14 -0.18
N ASP A 206 4.64 13.21 0.24
CA ASP A 206 4.71 11.87 -0.34
C ASP A 206 3.73 10.88 0.30
N CYS A 207 3.17 11.23 1.45
CA CYS A 207 2.25 10.37 2.20
C CYS A 207 0.79 10.82 2.01
N SER A 208 -0.13 9.87 1.85
CA SER A 208 -1.56 10.17 1.90
C SER A 208 -1.98 10.66 3.29
N PRO A 209 -2.99 11.52 3.39
CA PRO A 209 -3.51 11.96 4.68
C PRO A 209 -4.31 10.88 5.39
N ILE A 210 -4.41 11.00 6.72
CA ILE A 210 -5.43 10.31 7.51
C ILE A 210 -6.77 10.98 7.18
N SER A 211 -7.79 10.19 6.85
CA SER A 211 -9.07 10.67 6.34
C SER A 211 -10.23 9.87 6.92
N ASP A 212 -11.36 10.52 7.09
CA ASP A 212 -12.66 9.88 7.26
C ASP A 212 -13.42 9.93 5.93
N GLY A 213 -14.33 8.99 5.73
CA GLY A 213 -15.25 9.02 4.61
C GLY A 213 -15.77 7.65 4.23
N ALA A 214 -16.80 7.66 3.40
CA ALA A 214 -17.40 6.46 2.83
C ALA A 214 -17.75 6.65 1.35
N ALA A 215 -17.83 5.53 0.63
CA ALA A 215 -18.25 5.47 -0.76
C ALA A 215 -19.18 4.26 -0.95
N ALA A 216 -20.07 4.35 -1.92
CA ALA A 216 -21.08 3.34 -2.21
C ALA A 216 -21.22 3.12 -3.72
N VAL A 217 -21.49 1.89 -4.12
CA VAL A 217 -21.77 1.48 -5.51
C VAL A 217 -22.94 0.49 -5.50
N VAL A 218 -23.94 0.73 -6.31
CA VAL A 218 -25.01 -0.23 -6.58
C VAL A 218 -24.60 -1.04 -7.80
N LEU A 219 -24.30 -2.31 -7.61
CA LEU A 219 -24.07 -3.27 -8.69
C LEU A 219 -25.39 -3.91 -9.11
N THR A 220 -25.52 -4.19 -10.41
CA THR A 220 -26.73 -4.77 -10.99
C THR A 220 -26.42 -5.74 -12.13
N ALA A 221 -27.29 -6.74 -12.30
CA ALA A 221 -27.35 -7.58 -13.49
C ALA A 221 -28.05 -6.88 -14.68
N ASP A 222 -28.79 -5.81 -14.43
CA ASP A 222 -29.49 -5.06 -15.47
C ASP A 222 -28.51 -4.13 -16.20
N ARG A 223 -28.70 -4.00 -17.52
CA ARG A 223 -27.83 -3.17 -18.33
C ARG A 223 -27.88 -1.71 -17.91
N SER A 224 -26.69 -1.12 -17.71
CA SER A 224 -26.47 0.29 -17.40
C SER A 224 -25.32 0.86 -18.23
N ASP A 225 -25.03 2.16 -18.08
CA ASP A 225 -24.04 2.88 -18.90
C ASP A 225 -22.60 2.40 -18.70
N VAL A 226 -22.29 1.84 -17.52
CA VAL A 226 -20.95 1.37 -17.16
C VAL A 226 -21.02 -0.07 -16.68
N ARG A 227 -20.20 -0.92 -17.27
CA ARG A 227 -20.05 -2.32 -16.84
C ARG A 227 -18.67 -2.59 -16.23
N ILE A 228 -18.60 -3.60 -15.39
CA ILE A 228 -17.34 -4.17 -14.92
C ILE A 228 -16.91 -5.22 -15.98
N ALA A 229 -15.93 -4.85 -16.79
CA ALA A 229 -15.45 -5.69 -17.89
C ALA A 229 -14.53 -6.81 -17.40
N GLY A 230 -13.78 -6.56 -16.31
CA GLY A 230 -12.87 -7.55 -15.76
C GLY A 230 -12.47 -7.23 -14.33
N ILE A 231 -12.26 -8.28 -13.56
CA ILE A 231 -11.75 -8.19 -12.18
C ILE A 231 -10.57 -9.16 -11.99
N GLY A 232 -9.67 -8.81 -11.12
CA GLY A 232 -8.58 -9.67 -10.72
C GLY A 232 -8.08 -9.37 -9.32
N GLN A 233 -7.73 -10.42 -8.60
CA GLN A 233 -7.14 -10.33 -7.27
C GLN A 233 -5.81 -11.11 -7.26
N GLY A 234 -4.83 -10.62 -6.52
CA GLY A 234 -3.57 -11.30 -6.27
C GLY A 234 -3.13 -11.11 -4.83
N THR A 235 -2.45 -12.11 -4.27
CA THR A 235 -1.81 -12.03 -2.96
C THR A 235 -0.30 -12.17 -3.09
N GLY A 236 0.42 -11.58 -2.16
CA GLY A 236 1.88 -11.63 -2.06
C GLY A 236 2.33 -11.73 -0.61
N PRO A 237 3.64 -11.85 -0.36
CA PRO A 237 4.18 -11.90 1.00
C PRO A 237 3.80 -10.65 1.81
N VAL A 238 3.40 -10.86 3.07
CA VAL A 238 3.11 -9.78 4.01
C VAL A 238 4.40 -9.06 4.40
N SER A 239 5.42 -9.82 4.75
CA SER A 239 6.73 -9.30 5.14
C SER A 239 7.52 -8.80 3.93
N LEU A 240 8.13 -7.62 4.06
CA LEU A 240 9.01 -7.07 3.02
C LEU A 240 10.23 -7.97 2.78
N ARG A 241 10.77 -8.60 3.82
CA ARG A 241 11.94 -9.47 3.75
C ARG A 241 11.73 -10.76 2.92
N GLU A 242 10.46 -11.19 2.74
CA GLU A 242 10.14 -12.43 2.02
C GLU A 242 9.77 -12.20 0.56
N ARG A 243 9.84 -10.96 0.09
CA ARG A 243 9.52 -10.60 -1.29
C ARG A 243 10.63 -10.98 -2.25
N ASP A 244 10.25 -11.49 -3.40
CA ASP A 244 11.17 -11.76 -4.52
C ASP A 244 11.66 -10.45 -5.16
N SER A 245 10.86 -9.39 -5.09
CA SER A 245 11.19 -8.06 -5.60
C SER A 245 10.79 -6.96 -4.61
N PHE A 246 11.67 -5.95 -4.49
CA PHE A 246 11.40 -4.73 -3.74
C PHE A 246 10.92 -3.57 -4.64
N THR A 247 10.86 -3.78 -5.94
CA THR A 247 10.54 -2.73 -6.92
C THR A 247 9.28 -3.03 -7.73
N SER A 248 8.50 -4.01 -7.29
CA SER A 248 7.27 -4.47 -7.94
C SER A 248 6.39 -5.15 -6.90
N PHE A 249 5.10 -4.98 -7.02
CA PHE A 249 4.09 -5.70 -6.26
C PHE A 249 3.58 -6.88 -7.09
N SER A 250 4.11 -8.08 -6.83
CA SER A 250 3.71 -9.30 -7.56
C SER A 250 2.19 -9.53 -7.53
N ALA A 251 1.54 -9.19 -6.41
CA ALA A 251 0.10 -9.24 -6.26
C ALA A 251 -0.64 -8.33 -7.26
N THR A 252 -0.14 -7.11 -7.53
CA THR A 252 -0.71 -6.21 -8.56
C THR A 252 -0.60 -6.82 -9.95
N ARG A 253 0.56 -7.37 -10.30
CA ARG A 253 0.76 -7.99 -11.61
C ARG A 253 -0.16 -9.19 -11.84
N ILE A 254 -0.34 -10.04 -10.81
CA ILE A 254 -1.26 -11.18 -10.85
C ILE A 254 -2.70 -10.68 -11.02
N ALA A 255 -3.11 -9.70 -10.24
CA ALA A 255 -4.45 -9.11 -10.31
C ALA A 255 -4.71 -8.48 -11.69
N ALA A 256 -3.77 -7.68 -12.20
CA ALA A 256 -3.86 -7.04 -13.51
C ALA A 256 -4.02 -8.05 -14.65
N ASN A 257 -3.16 -9.08 -14.67
CA ASN A 257 -3.23 -10.12 -15.70
C ASN A 257 -4.60 -10.83 -15.70
N ARG A 258 -5.16 -11.12 -14.52
CA ARG A 258 -6.49 -11.74 -14.40
C ARG A 258 -7.58 -10.82 -14.92
N ALA A 259 -7.53 -9.53 -14.54
CA ALA A 259 -8.52 -8.54 -14.96
C ALA A 259 -8.47 -8.31 -16.47
N TYR A 260 -7.29 -8.13 -17.08
CA TYR A 260 -7.12 -7.99 -18.53
C TYR A 260 -7.57 -9.23 -19.29
N HIS A 261 -7.21 -10.42 -18.79
CA HIS A 261 -7.65 -11.68 -19.42
C HIS A 261 -9.18 -11.81 -19.40
N MET A 262 -9.83 -11.49 -18.26
CA MET A 262 -11.29 -11.53 -18.14
C MET A 262 -11.97 -10.52 -19.07
N ALA A 263 -11.42 -9.30 -19.17
CA ALA A 263 -11.95 -8.26 -20.04
C ALA A 263 -11.65 -8.52 -21.54
N GLY A 264 -10.67 -9.38 -21.87
CA GLY A 264 -10.23 -9.65 -23.23
C GLY A 264 -9.50 -8.48 -23.88
N ILE A 265 -8.78 -7.66 -23.08
CA ILE A 265 -8.07 -6.47 -23.55
C ILE A 265 -6.62 -6.45 -23.07
N SER A 266 -5.84 -5.54 -23.62
CA SER A 266 -4.47 -5.26 -23.21
C SER A 266 -4.37 -3.95 -22.42
N PRO A 267 -3.28 -3.71 -21.67
CA PRO A 267 -3.06 -2.43 -20.97
C PRO A 267 -3.09 -1.20 -21.89
N ARG A 268 -2.80 -1.36 -23.19
CA ARG A 268 -2.77 -0.28 -24.19
C ARG A 268 -4.15 0.27 -24.53
N GLU A 269 -5.22 -0.45 -24.16
CA GLU A 269 -6.61 -0.08 -24.45
C GLU A 269 -7.26 0.66 -23.28
N ILE A 270 -6.48 0.99 -22.24
CA ILE A 270 -6.93 1.75 -21.09
C ILE A 270 -6.71 3.23 -21.35
N ASP A 271 -7.75 4.04 -21.14
CA ASP A 271 -7.73 5.48 -21.36
C ASP A 271 -7.20 6.27 -20.16
N PHE A 272 -7.48 5.81 -18.93
CA PHE A 272 -6.98 6.41 -17.68
C PHE A 272 -7.04 5.39 -16.53
N ALA A 273 -6.41 5.72 -15.40
CA ALA A 273 -6.44 4.84 -14.24
C ALA A 273 -6.47 5.60 -12.90
N GLU A 274 -7.17 5.01 -11.93
CA GLU A 274 -7.09 5.36 -10.50
C GLU A 274 -6.26 4.28 -9.80
N VAL A 275 -5.03 4.61 -9.41
CA VAL A 275 -4.11 3.68 -8.76
C VAL A 275 -3.94 4.03 -7.29
N HIS A 276 -3.47 3.08 -6.50
CA HIS A 276 -3.30 3.20 -5.05
C HIS A 276 -2.01 3.93 -4.70
N ASP A 277 -2.04 5.24 -4.73
CA ASP A 277 -0.93 6.15 -4.41
C ASP A 277 -0.90 6.58 -2.94
N ALA A 278 -1.08 5.62 -2.02
CA ALA A 278 -0.93 5.93 -0.58
C ALA A 278 0.44 6.58 -0.26
N PHE A 279 1.42 6.33 -1.13
CA PHE A 279 2.70 7.02 -1.20
C PHE A 279 3.02 7.34 -2.66
N THR A 280 3.61 8.50 -2.95
CA THR A 280 3.92 8.93 -4.32
C THR A 280 4.72 7.90 -5.14
N PRO A 281 5.74 7.17 -4.60
CA PRO A 281 6.43 6.14 -5.36
C PRO A 281 5.54 4.95 -5.74
N PHE A 282 4.43 4.71 -5.03
CA PHE A 282 3.52 3.62 -5.36
C PHE A 282 2.70 3.90 -6.62
N GLU A 283 2.42 5.16 -6.95
CA GLU A 283 1.87 5.51 -8.27
C GLU A 283 2.80 5.01 -9.38
N ILE A 284 4.09 5.32 -9.27
CA ILE A 284 5.11 4.94 -10.26
C ILE A 284 5.17 3.41 -10.42
N ILE A 285 5.31 2.68 -9.31
CA ILE A 285 5.44 1.22 -9.31
C ILE A 285 4.15 0.56 -9.82
N SER A 286 2.98 1.07 -9.41
CA SER A 286 1.68 0.52 -9.85
C SER A 286 1.47 0.67 -11.35
N THR A 287 1.89 1.78 -11.96
CA THR A 287 1.79 1.95 -13.42
C THR A 287 2.67 0.97 -14.20
N GLU A 288 3.82 0.58 -13.64
CA GLU A 288 4.68 -0.46 -14.19
C GLU A 288 4.06 -1.86 -14.02
N ASP A 289 3.55 -2.16 -12.83
CA ASP A 289 2.96 -3.46 -12.50
C ASP A 289 1.62 -3.71 -13.23
N LEU A 290 0.88 -2.64 -13.56
CA LEU A 290 -0.30 -2.68 -14.40
C LEU A 290 0.03 -2.84 -15.90
N GLY A 291 1.30 -2.77 -16.28
CA GLY A 291 1.77 -2.94 -17.66
C GLY A 291 1.63 -1.68 -18.54
N PHE A 292 1.37 -0.51 -17.95
CA PHE A 292 1.30 0.75 -18.69
C PHE A 292 2.67 1.22 -19.17
N PHE A 293 3.67 1.06 -18.31
CA PHE A 293 5.07 1.40 -18.63
C PHE A 293 5.98 0.21 -18.30
N PRO A 294 7.10 0.05 -19.03
CA PRO A 294 8.08 -0.99 -18.71
C PRO A 294 8.66 -0.80 -17.30
N ALA A 295 9.03 -1.90 -16.66
CA ALA A 295 9.65 -1.88 -15.33
C ALA A 295 10.85 -0.94 -15.28
N GLY A 296 10.87 -0.04 -14.28
CA GLY A 296 11.89 1.00 -14.11
C GLY A 296 11.79 2.17 -15.08
N LYS A 297 10.65 2.36 -15.73
CA LYS A 297 10.39 3.48 -16.65
C LYS A 297 9.19 4.36 -16.25
N GLY A 298 8.43 3.95 -15.25
CA GLY A 298 7.28 4.72 -14.75
C GLY A 298 7.67 6.13 -14.30
N TRP A 299 8.84 6.30 -13.68
CA TRP A 299 9.36 7.60 -13.31
C TRP A 299 9.60 8.55 -14.50
N ARG A 300 10.01 8.01 -15.67
CA ARG A 300 10.17 8.80 -16.89
C ARG A 300 8.83 9.24 -17.47
N ALA A 301 7.81 8.39 -17.36
CA ALA A 301 6.47 8.75 -17.78
C ALA A 301 5.90 9.94 -16.98
N VAL A 302 6.23 10.02 -15.68
CA VAL A 302 5.92 11.19 -14.85
C VAL A 302 6.68 12.41 -15.35
N GLU A 303 8.00 12.31 -15.52
CA GLU A 303 8.86 13.41 -15.98
C GLU A 303 8.44 13.95 -17.36
N GLU A 304 8.05 13.06 -18.27
CA GLU A 304 7.56 13.38 -19.61
C GLU A 304 6.09 13.88 -19.63
N GLY A 305 5.44 14.02 -18.48
CA GLY A 305 4.05 14.46 -18.35
C GLY A 305 2.99 13.47 -18.87
N LYS A 306 3.38 12.25 -19.17
CA LYS A 306 2.45 11.22 -19.73
C LYS A 306 1.31 10.85 -18.79
N THR A 307 1.54 11.00 -17.47
CA THR A 307 0.57 10.70 -16.40
C THR A 307 -0.28 11.89 -15.98
N ALA A 308 -0.02 13.08 -16.54
CA ALA A 308 -0.78 14.28 -16.26
C ALA A 308 -2.22 14.18 -16.80
N LEU A 309 -3.11 15.05 -16.34
CA LEU A 309 -4.54 15.05 -16.72
C LEU A 309 -4.76 15.12 -18.24
N ASP A 310 -3.90 15.84 -18.94
CA ASP A 310 -3.88 16.00 -20.40
C ASP A 310 -2.80 15.13 -21.09
N GLY A 311 -2.14 14.27 -20.33
CA GLY A 311 -1.12 13.36 -20.82
C GLY A 311 -1.68 12.17 -21.60
N ALA A 312 -0.78 11.35 -22.11
CA ALA A 312 -1.15 10.16 -22.91
C ALA A 312 -1.96 9.13 -22.12
N LEU A 313 -1.69 8.99 -20.81
CA LEU A 313 -2.42 8.12 -19.90
C LEU A 313 -2.60 8.82 -18.54
N PRO A 314 -3.69 9.55 -18.33
CA PRO A 314 -3.95 10.18 -17.05
C PRO A 314 -4.00 9.19 -15.90
N ILE A 315 -3.20 9.44 -14.87
CA ILE A 315 -3.15 8.64 -13.65
C ILE A 315 -3.64 9.49 -12.48
N ASN A 316 -4.58 8.94 -11.71
CA ASN A 316 -5.20 9.60 -10.56
C ASN A 316 -5.80 10.98 -10.93
N PRO A 317 -6.64 11.05 -11.97
CA PRO A 317 -7.32 12.30 -12.32
C PRO A 317 -8.24 12.82 -11.20
N SER A 318 -8.64 11.98 -10.23
CA SER A 318 -9.40 12.40 -9.04
C SER A 318 -8.57 13.14 -7.98
N GLY A 319 -7.23 13.13 -8.12
CA GLY A 319 -6.28 13.52 -7.09
C GLY A 319 -5.67 12.35 -6.35
N GLY A 320 -6.10 11.12 -6.64
CA GLY A 320 -5.64 9.89 -6.01
C GLY A 320 -5.86 9.88 -4.49
N LEU A 321 -5.36 8.88 -3.82
CA LEU A 321 -5.40 8.78 -2.36
C LEU A 321 -4.62 9.93 -1.72
N LYS A 322 -3.61 10.41 -2.42
CA LYS A 322 -2.70 11.46 -1.99
C LYS A 322 -3.39 12.78 -1.72
N SER A 323 -4.33 13.18 -2.57
CA SER A 323 -5.04 14.47 -2.45
C SER A 323 -6.53 14.32 -2.19
N ARG A 324 -7.20 13.35 -2.83
CA ARG A 324 -8.61 13.05 -2.53
C ARG A 324 -8.81 12.65 -1.08
N GLY A 325 -7.84 11.95 -0.49
CA GLY A 325 -7.92 11.38 0.85
C GLY A 325 -7.92 9.85 0.82
N HIS A 326 -7.60 9.24 1.97
CA HIS A 326 -7.44 7.81 2.09
C HIS A 326 -8.15 7.24 3.35
N PRO A 327 -9.50 7.31 3.43
CA PRO A 327 -10.21 6.44 4.36
C PRO A 327 -10.01 5.01 3.86
N VAL A 328 -9.29 4.19 4.62
CA VAL A 328 -8.68 2.96 4.07
C VAL A 328 -9.71 2.00 3.49
N GLY A 329 -10.83 1.74 4.18
CA GLY A 329 -11.91 0.89 3.67
C GLY A 329 -12.70 1.49 2.51
N ALA A 330 -12.78 2.84 2.42
CA ALA A 330 -13.52 3.52 1.35
C ALA A 330 -12.77 3.56 0.02
N SER A 331 -11.43 3.60 0.05
CA SER A 331 -10.60 4.02 -1.09
C SER A 331 -10.83 3.20 -2.35
N GLY A 332 -11.00 1.87 -2.22
CA GLY A 332 -11.24 0.98 -3.37
C GLY A 332 -12.60 1.19 -4.03
N VAL A 333 -13.65 1.47 -3.24
CA VAL A 333 -14.99 1.82 -3.75
C VAL A 333 -14.97 3.22 -4.37
N ALA A 334 -14.32 4.18 -3.70
CA ALA A 334 -14.21 5.56 -4.20
C ALA A 334 -13.49 5.66 -5.55
N GLN A 335 -12.47 4.81 -5.80
CA GLN A 335 -11.85 4.72 -7.11
C GLN A 335 -12.86 4.32 -8.20
N VAL A 336 -13.75 3.38 -7.91
CA VAL A 336 -14.82 2.97 -8.83
C VAL A 336 -15.84 4.09 -9.04
N VAL A 337 -16.24 4.80 -7.98
CA VAL A 337 -17.13 5.96 -8.05
C VAL A 337 -16.54 7.03 -8.99
N GLU A 338 -15.26 7.37 -8.80
CA GLU A 338 -14.55 8.35 -9.62
C GLU A 338 -14.43 7.93 -11.09
N VAL A 339 -14.18 6.65 -11.34
CA VAL A 339 -14.14 6.12 -12.71
C VAL A 339 -15.54 6.14 -13.35
N PHE A 340 -16.58 5.76 -12.61
CA PHE A 340 -17.96 5.78 -13.08
C PHE A 340 -18.36 7.19 -13.56
N TRP A 341 -18.14 8.21 -12.74
CA TRP A 341 -18.45 9.60 -13.11
C TRP A 341 -17.66 10.06 -14.34
N ARG A 342 -16.37 9.67 -14.46
CA ARG A 342 -15.54 10.06 -15.63
C ARG A 342 -15.96 9.39 -16.91
N LEU A 343 -16.32 8.13 -16.86
CA LEU A 343 -16.85 7.41 -18.02
C LEU A 343 -18.18 8.02 -18.51
N ARG A 344 -18.96 8.62 -17.60
CA ARG A 344 -20.21 9.34 -17.93
C ARG A 344 -20.02 10.82 -18.25
N GLY A 345 -18.80 11.36 -18.09
CA GLY A 345 -18.52 12.78 -18.27
C GLY A 345 -19.04 13.69 -17.17
N GLU A 346 -19.35 13.16 -16.00
CA GLU A 346 -19.95 13.85 -14.85
C GLU A 346 -18.91 14.31 -13.80
N SER A 347 -17.63 14.01 -13.96
CA SER A 347 -16.58 14.31 -12.98
C SER A 347 -15.87 15.62 -13.25
N GLU A 348 -15.30 16.21 -12.18
CA GLU A 348 -14.28 17.24 -12.26
C GLU A 348 -12.97 16.76 -11.62
N PRO A 349 -11.81 17.13 -12.16
CA PRO A 349 -11.62 17.78 -13.47
C PRO A 349 -11.97 16.86 -14.65
N LYS A 350 -12.50 17.43 -15.72
CA LYS A 350 -12.81 16.68 -16.95
C LYS A 350 -11.55 16.28 -17.69
N LEU A 351 -11.56 15.10 -18.27
CA LEU A 351 -10.56 14.69 -19.24
C LEU A 351 -10.84 15.37 -20.60
N LYS A 352 -9.78 15.80 -21.31
CA LYS A 352 -9.89 16.53 -22.58
C LYS A 352 -10.31 15.65 -23.76
N ARG A 353 -10.43 14.33 -23.56
CA ARG A 353 -10.78 13.36 -24.59
C ARG A 353 -11.92 12.48 -24.12
N GLU A 354 -12.63 11.91 -25.08
CA GLU A 354 -13.58 10.84 -24.79
C GLU A 354 -12.84 9.61 -24.23
N VAL A 355 -13.41 9.00 -23.22
CA VAL A 355 -12.84 7.84 -22.54
C VAL A 355 -13.88 6.73 -22.44
N ASN A 356 -13.43 5.52 -22.70
CA ASN A 356 -14.29 4.34 -22.76
C ASN A 356 -13.91 3.26 -21.76
N ARG A 357 -12.63 3.20 -21.36
CA ARG A 357 -12.11 2.15 -20.47
C ARG A 357 -11.16 2.72 -19.43
N ALA A 358 -11.34 2.25 -18.21
CA ALA A 358 -10.46 2.63 -17.11
C ALA A 358 -10.12 1.44 -16.20
N VAL A 359 -9.02 1.60 -15.48
CA VAL A 359 -8.58 0.66 -14.43
C VAL A 359 -8.64 1.34 -13.09
N THR A 360 -9.17 0.62 -12.09
CA THR A 360 -8.90 0.89 -10.68
C THR A 360 -7.95 -0.15 -10.12
N GLN A 361 -6.99 0.27 -9.31
CA GLN A 361 -6.07 -0.62 -8.62
C GLN A 361 -6.05 -0.26 -7.13
N SER A 362 -6.41 -1.21 -6.28
CA SER A 362 -6.46 -1.07 -4.83
C SER A 362 -5.48 -2.02 -4.16
N THR A 363 -4.73 -1.51 -3.17
CA THR A 363 -3.66 -2.24 -2.49
C THR A 363 -4.00 -2.41 -1.02
N GLY A 364 -3.99 -3.65 -0.53
CA GLY A 364 -4.09 -3.98 0.88
C GLY A 364 -2.73 -4.24 1.51
N GLY A 365 -2.54 -3.69 2.72
CA GLY A 365 -1.25 -3.73 3.40
C GLY A 365 -0.16 -3.06 2.56
N LEU A 366 1.05 -3.60 2.62
CA LEU A 366 2.16 -3.12 1.77
C LEU A 366 2.17 -3.81 0.39
N GLY A 367 1.01 -4.07 -0.22
CA GLY A 367 0.91 -4.79 -1.50
C GLY A 367 0.80 -6.31 -1.31
N SER A 368 0.30 -6.76 -0.17
CA SER A 368 0.10 -8.18 0.13
C SER A 368 -1.24 -8.73 -0.40
N ASN A 369 -2.22 -7.86 -0.67
CA ASN A 369 -3.50 -8.25 -1.24
C ASN A 369 -4.03 -7.14 -2.16
N ASN A 370 -4.00 -7.36 -3.47
CA ASN A 370 -4.27 -6.31 -4.45
C ASN A 370 -5.40 -6.71 -5.36
N PHE A 371 -6.21 -5.71 -5.73
CA PHE A 371 -7.38 -5.83 -6.58
C PHE A 371 -7.25 -4.89 -7.78
N VAL A 372 -7.63 -5.39 -8.94
CA VAL A 372 -7.70 -4.63 -10.19
C VAL A 372 -9.09 -4.81 -10.78
N THR A 373 -9.76 -3.70 -11.07
CA THR A 373 -11.08 -3.69 -11.70
C THR A 373 -11.01 -2.89 -12.99
N ILE A 374 -11.51 -3.45 -14.09
CA ILE A 374 -11.62 -2.79 -15.40
C ILE A 374 -13.08 -2.41 -15.59
N LEU A 375 -13.31 -1.12 -15.79
CA LEU A 375 -14.63 -0.56 -16.11
C LEU A 375 -14.63 -0.06 -17.54
N GLU A 376 -15.76 -0.24 -18.22
CA GLU A 376 -15.95 0.30 -19.57
C GLU A 376 -17.38 0.82 -19.78
N ARG A 377 -17.52 1.74 -20.70
CA ARG A 377 -18.84 2.17 -21.18
C ARG A 377 -19.53 1.03 -21.91
N SER A 378 -20.81 0.87 -21.67
CA SER A 378 -21.60 -0.24 -22.26
C SER A 378 -21.83 -0.10 -23.75
N ASP A 379 -21.70 1.09 -24.31
CA ASP A 379 -21.79 1.42 -25.72
C ASP A 379 -20.44 1.31 -26.47
N ALA A 380 -19.32 1.12 -25.74
CA ALA A 380 -18.02 0.92 -26.34
C ALA A 380 -18.05 -0.34 -27.26
N SER A 381 -17.69 -0.16 -28.53
CA SER A 381 -17.72 -1.26 -29.54
C SER A 381 -16.88 -2.44 -29.06
N ARG A 382 -17.48 -3.63 -28.99
CA ARG A 382 -16.81 -4.89 -28.68
C ARG A 382 -15.79 -5.22 -29.78
N ARG A 383 -14.53 -4.74 -29.61
CA ARG A 383 -13.39 -5.28 -30.37
C ARG A 383 -12.77 -6.37 -29.49
N SER A 384 -13.16 -7.61 -29.75
CA SER A 384 -12.38 -8.84 -29.66
C SER A 384 -13.23 -10.06 -29.25
N GLN A 385 -12.96 -11.18 -29.90
CA GLN A 385 -13.43 -12.51 -29.52
C GLN A 385 -12.83 -12.87 -28.13
N ARG A 386 -13.68 -13.28 -27.19
CA ARG A 386 -13.22 -13.78 -25.88
C ARG A 386 -12.26 -14.95 -26.06
N PRO A 387 -11.00 -14.87 -25.62
CA PRO A 387 -10.19 -16.06 -25.48
C PRO A 387 -10.82 -16.99 -24.46
N ALA A 388 -10.84 -18.29 -24.72
CA ALA A 388 -11.27 -19.28 -23.77
C ALA A 388 -10.43 -19.16 -22.48
N MET A 389 -11.08 -19.25 -21.31
CA MET A 389 -10.37 -19.28 -20.02
C MET A 389 -9.37 -20.43 -20.01
N VAL A 390 -8.09 -20.12 -20.13
CA VAL A 390 -7.03 -21.04 -19.79
C VAL A 390 -6.77 -20.85 -18.30
N PRO A 391 -6.97 -21.86 -17.45
CA PRO A 391 -6.57 -21.78 -16.06
C PRO A 391 -5.07 -21.46 -16.02
N SER A 392 -4.68 -20.38 -15.35
CA SER A 392 -3.26 -20.11 -15.13
C SER A 392 -2.71 -21.27 -14.32
N SER A 393 -1.86 -22.09 -14.94
CA SER A 393 -1.13 -23.18 -14.30
C SER A 393 0.04 -22.65 -13.44
N SER A 394 -0.23 -21.69 -12.57
CA SER A 394 0.61 -21.54 -11.37
C SER A 394 0.08 -22.56 -10.39
N SER A 395 0.60 -23.79 -10.43
CA SER A 395 0.44 -24.74 -9.34
C SER A 395 0.66 -23.97 -8.02
N PRO A 396 -0.26 -24.10 -7.03
CA PRO A 396 0.01 -23.55 -5.72
C PRO A 396 1.37 -24.15 -5.30
N ARG A 397 2.37 -23.27 -5.09
CA ARG A 397 3.56 -23.74 -4.36
C ARG A 397 3.03 -24.39 -3.11
N ALA A 398 3.42 -25.64 -2.87
CA ALA A 398 3.13 -26.34 -1.63
C ALA A 398 3.34 -25.35 -0.47
N PRO A 399 2.44 -25.32 0.53
CA PRO A 399 2.59 -24.43 1.66
C PRO A 399 4.04 -24.59 2.11
N ARG A 400 4.80 -23.47 2.07
CA ARG A 400 6.13 -23.47 2.67
C ARG A 400 5.87 -23.93 4.07
N SER A 401 6.24 -25.20 4.39
CA SER A 401 6.31 -25.61 5.77
C SER A 401 7.16 -24.53 6.42
N LYS A 402 6.58 -23.77 7.34
CA LYS A 402 7.40 -23.16 8.37
C LYS A 402 8.12 -24.39 8.93
N LYS A 403 9.31 -24.69 8.40
CA LYS A 403 10.23 -25.49 9.18
C LYS A 403 10.25 -24.74 10.49
N ASP A 404 9.80 -25.39 11.55
CA ASP A 404 10.11 -25.00 12.91
C ASP A 404 11.63 -25.11 13.06
N SER A 405 12.32 -24.18 12.35
CA SER A 405 13.70 -23.90 12.62
C SER A 405 13.65 -23.18 13.95
N VAL A 406 14.06 -23.85 15.00
CA VAL A 406 14.57 -23.22 16.21
C VAL A 406 15.24 -21.92 15.74
N PRO A 407 14.88 -20.75 16.28
CA PRO A 407 15.45 -19.49 15.85
C PRO A 407 16.95 -19.58 16.10
N SER A 408 17.72 -20.00 15.09
CA SER A 408 19.16 -19.93 15.18
C SER A 408 19.50 -18.45 15.25
N GLU A 409 20.28 -18.05 16.25
CA GLU A 409 20.74 -16.70 16.41
C GLU A 409 21.20 -16.12 15.06
N PRO A 410 20.89 -14.84 14.75
CA PRO A 410 21.37 -14.21 13.55
C PRO A 410 22.91 -14.27 13.52
N SER A 411 23.50 -14.40 12.35
CA SER A 411 24.96 -14.29 12.26
C SER A 411 25.37 -12.88 12.72
N GLU A 412 26.51 -12.79 13.40
CA GLU A 412 26.99 -11.52 13.97
C GLU A 412 27.28 -10.44 12.90
N GLU A 413 27.16 -10.77 11.61
CA GLU A 413 27.48 -9.87 10.50
C GLU A 413 26.48 -9.98 9.35
N GLY A 414 26.30 -8.85 8.65
CA GLY A 414 25.43 -8.78 7.48
C GLY A 414 25.74 -7.60 6.58
N ARG A 415 24.92 -7.43 5.54
CA ARG A 415 25.00 -6.32 4.57
C ARG A 415 23.64 -5.68 4.41
N ILE A 416 23.60 -4.34 4.39
CA ILE A 416 22.37 -3.56 4.20
C ILE A 416 21.86 -3.76 2.77
N GLU A 417 20.64 -4.27 2.62
CA GLU A 417 19.92 -4.38 1.34
C GLU A 417 19.12 -3.12 1.02
N THR A 418 18.45 -2.57 2.02
CA THR A 418 17.78 -1.26 1.98
C THR A 418 17.66 -0.70 3.38
N PHE A 419 17.43 0.61 3.48
CA PHE A 419 17.29 1.29 4.77
C PHE A 419 16.42 2.53 4.65
N THR A 420 16.02 3.05 5.81
CA THR A 420 15.39 4.37 5.96
C THR A 420 15.74 4.96 7.33
N ILE A 421 15.51 6.27 7.48
CA ILE A 421 15.56 6.98 8.76
C ILE A 421 14.17 7.56 8.99
N LEU A 422 13.49 7.11 10.05
CA LEU A 422 12.19 7.60 10.47
C LEU A 422 12.35 8.84 11.34
N TYR A 423 11.63 9.89 10.98
CA TYR A 423 11.51 11.12 11.77
C TYR A 423 10.13 11.21 12.45
N VAL A 424 9.19 10.38 12.06
CA VAL A 424 7.90 10.17 12.71
C VAL A 424 7.83 8.70 13.10
N THR A 425 8.03 8.43 14.37
CA THR A 425 8.12 7.06 14.91
C THR A 425 6.80 6.64 15.57
N PRO A 426 6.53 5.33 15.65
CA PRO A 426 5.42 4.82 16.45
C PRO A 426 5.74 4.96 17.95
N ASP A 427 4.72 4.81 18.80
CA ASP A 427 4.86 4.83 20.25
C ASP A 427 5.91 3.81 20.72
N GLY A 428 6.73 4.21 21.68
CA GLY A 428 7.81 3.39 22.23
C GLY A 428 9.14 3.49 21.49
N PHE A 429 9.22 4.30 20.41
CA PHE A 429 10.46 4.53 19.67
C PHE A 429 10.80 6.02 19.60
N LEU A 430 12.07 6.35 19.86
CA LEU A 430 12.56 7.73 19.79
C LEU A 430 13.01 8.08 18.36
N PRO A 431 12.59 9.25 17.82
CA PRO A 431 13.12 9.74 16.55
C PRO A 431 14.49 10.44 16.75
N PRO A 432 15.37 10.42 15.74
CA PRO A 432 15.26 9.66 14.49
C PRO A 432 15.59 8.18 14.68
N LEU A 433 14.81 7.28 14.07
CA LEU A 433 15.00 5.84 14.13
C LEU A 433 15.55 5.31 12.80
N ALA A 434 16.73 4.70 12.81
CA ALA A 434 17.26 4.00 11.64
C ALA A 434 16.68 2.59 11.55
N LEU A 435 16.17 2.22 10.38
CA LEU A 435 15.70 0.86 10.07
C LEU A 435 16.41 0.35 8.81
N ALA A 436 16.80 -0.91 8.81
CA ALA A 436 17.37 -1.56 7.64
C ALA A 436 16.88 -3.00 7.47
N LEU A 437 16.73 -3.42 6.22
CA LEU A 437 16.76 -4.83 5.87
C LEU A 437 18.22 -5.23 5.67
N VAL A 438 18.66 -6.18 6.45
CA VAL A 438 20.05 -6.67 6.46
C VAL A 438 20.03 -8.13 6.02
N ARG A 439 20.86 -8.45 4.99
CA ARG A 439 21.11 -9.83 4.61
C ARG A 439 22.30 -10.33 5.44
N ASP A 440 22.04 -11.32 6.28
CA ASP A 440 23.07 -11.96 7.09
C ASP A 440 23.99 -12.88 6.23
N ARG A 441 25.07 -13.39 6.81
CA ARG A 441 26.00 -14.32 6.13
C ARG A 441 25.34 -15.66 5.73
N ARG A 442 24.20 -16.01 6.31
CA ARG A 442 23.42 -17.22 5.98
C ARG A 442 22.39 -16.96 4.88
N GLY A 443 22.39 -15.75 4.29
CA GLY A 443 21.48 -15.33 3.23
C GLY A 443 20.07 -14.92 3.70
N ARG A 444 19.78 -14.90 5.00
CA ARG A 444 18.49 -14.51 5.57
C ARG A 444 18.37 -12.98 5.54
N LEU A 445 17.19 -12.47 5.24
CA LEU A 445 16.85 -11.07 5.37
C LEU A 445 16.21 -10.81 6.74
N LEU A 446 16.76 -9.84 7.47
CA LEU A 446 16.33 -9.47 8.80
C LEU A 446 16.00 -7.99 8.82
N MET A 447 14.86 -7.61 9.41
CA MET A 447 14.61 -6.22 9.78
C MET A 447 15.41 -5.92 11.05
N ALA A 448 16.14 -4.82 11.08
CA ALA A 448 16.95 -4.44 12.21
C ALA A 448 16.92 -2.92 12.45
N GLN A 449 17.02 -2.52 13.73
CA GLN A 449 17.20 -1.14 14.15
C GLN A 449 18.67 -0.75 14.10
N GLY A 450 18.96 0.46 13.64
CA GLY A 450 20.31 1.03 13.70
C GLY A 450 20.57 1.70 15.04
N GLU A 451 21.73 1.42 15.61
CA GLU A 451 22.23 2.11 16.80
C GLU A 451 22.78 3.50 16.47
N ASP A 452 23.10 3.73 15.20
CA ASP A 452 23.59 5.01 14.66
C ASP A 452 22.88 5.26 13.32
N ILE A 453 22.52 6.53 13.08
CA ILE A 453 21.93 7.00 11.82
C ILE A 453 22.98 7.45 10.79
N GLY A 454 24.24 7.56 11.21
CA GLY A 454 25.34 7.97 10.36
C GLY A 454 25.79 6.89 9.37
N HIS A 455 26.31 7.33 8.21
CA HIS A 455 26.98 6.48 7.23
C HIS A 455 26.18 5.30 6.64
N LEU A 456 24.85 5.36 6.68
CA LEU A 456 23.98 4.32 6.11
C LEU A 456 24.05 4.35 4.57
N LYS A 457 24.35 3.20 3.98
CA LYS A 457 24.37 2.98 2.51
C LYS A 457 23.97 1.55 2.20
N ILE A 458 23.23 1.34 1.12
CA ILE A 458 22.96 0.00 0.57
C ILE A 458 24.30 -0.66 0.21
N GLY A 459 24.45 -1.92 0.59
CA GLY A 459 25.68 -2.69 0.42
C GLY A 459 26.71 -2.53 1.55
N ARG A 460 26.44 -1.67 2.55
CA ARG A 460 27.32 -1.49 3.71
C ARG A 460 27.30 -2.71 4.60
N GLU A 461 28.47 -3.12 5.08
CA GLU A 461 28.61 -4.18 6.08
C GLU A 461 28.25 -3.67 7.48
N VAL A 462 27.59 -4.52 8.25
CA VAL A 462 27.13 -4.23 9.61
C VAL A 462 27.37 -5.40 10.55
N TYR A 463 27.47 -5.11 11.84
CA TYR A 463 27.31 -6.10 12.90
C TYR A 463 25.84 -6.21 13.26
N LEU A 464 25.38 -7.43 13.54
CA LEU A 464 24.03 -7.74 13.97
C LEU A 464 24.06 -8.26 15.41
N ARG A 465 23.11 -7.84 16.21
CA ARG A 465 22.82 -8.41 17.52
C ARG A 465 21.32 -8.52 17.74
N GLN A 466 20.89 -9.42 18.56
CA GLN A 466 19.48 -9.55 18.97
C GLN A 466 19.33 -9.25 20.46
N VAL A 467 18.35 -8.42 20.79
CA VAL A 467 18.03 -8.03 22.16
C VAL A 467 16.51 -8.08 22.32
N ALA A 468 16.01 -8.82 23.29
CA ALA A 468 14.59 -8.97 23.57
C ALA A 468 13.71 -9.29 22.33
N GLY A 469 14.25 -10.10 21.41
CA GLY A 469 13.57 -10.52 20.19
C GLY A 469 13.56 -9.48 19.05
N ALA A 470 14.19 -8.31 19.22
CA ALA A 470 14.42 -7.35 18.15
C ALA A 470 15.87 -7.41 17.67
N ASN A 471 16.08 -7.21 16.36
CA ASN A 471 17.41 -7.17 15.77
C ASN A 471 17.93 -5.74 15.74
N TYR A 472 19.20 -5.58 16.06
CA TYR A 472 19.93 -4.30 16.02
C TYR A 472 21.13 -4.44 15.08
N PHE A 473 21.51 -3.33 14.46
CA PHE A 473 22.74 -3.31 13.65
C PHE A 473 23.60 -2.09 13.97
N THR A 474 24.91 -2.27 13.83
CA THR A 474 25.92 -1.21 13.91
C THR A 474 26.75 -1.23 12.63
N VAL A 475 26.97 -0.07 12.02
CA VAL A 475 27.77 0.04 10.79
C VAL A 475 29.24 -0.24 11.10
N LYS A 476 29.88 -1.11 10.31
CA LYS A 476 31.33 -1.36 10.42
C LYS A 476 32.12 -0.12 10.02
N SER A 477 32.75 0.55 10.98
CA SER A 477 33.66 1.66 10.75
C SER A 477 35.11 1.18 10.52
N HIS A 478 35.98 2.04 9.98
CA HIS A 478 37.40 1.71 9.84
C HIS A 478 38.06 1.42 11.21
N LEU A 479 37.66 2.15 12.25
CA LEU A 479 38.11 1.96 13.63
C LEU A 479 37.65 0.62 14.21
N THR A 480 36.43 0.16 13.87
CA THR A 480 35.90 -1.14 14.30
C THR A 480 36.65 -2.28 13.62
N LYS A 481 36.99 -2.14 12.33
CA LYS A 481 37.87 -3.11 11.59
C LYS A 481 39.24 -3.24 12.19
N VAL A 482 39.84 -2.12 12.59
CA VAL A 482 41.18 -2.10 13.26
C VAL A 482 41.10 -2.75 14.63
N ARG A 483 40.04 -2.49 15.42
CA ARG A 483 39.82 -3.12 16.73
C ARG A 483 39.63 -4.63 16.63
N GLU A 484 38.92 -5.11 15.61
CA GLU A 484 38.75 -6.54 15.35
C GLU A 484 40.05 -7.21 14.86
N GLY A 485 40.76 -6.53 13.94
CA GLY A 485 42.09 -6.98 13.52
C GLY A 485 42.99 -7.18 14.72
N LEU A 486 43.05 -6.20 15.62
CA LEU A 486 43.78 -6.28 16.88
C LEU A 486 43.26 -7.40 17.82
N ARG A 487 41.94 -7.59 17.96
CA ARG A 487 41.42 -8.70 18.77
C ARG A 487 41.69 -10.08 18.16
N ARG A 488 41.67 -10.22 16.84
CA ARG A 488 42.10 -11.46 16.15
C ARG A 488 43.58 -11.71 16.33
N LEU A 489 44.44 -10.67 16.20
CA LEU A 489 45.87 -10.77 16.45
C LEU A 489 46.17 -11.18 17.90
N LEU A 490 45.46 -10.60 18.87
CA LEU A 490 45.60 -10.93 20.29
C LEU A 490 45.12 -12.35 20.63
N ARG A 491 44.14 -12.90 19.87
CA ARG A 491 43.70 -14.31 20.03
C ARG A 491 44.65 -15.32 19.34
N THR A 492 45.44 -14.89 18.37
CA THR A 492 46.40 -15.72 17.65
C THR A 492 47.81 -15.65 18.23
N LEU A 493 48.10 -14.70 19.14
CA LEU A 493 49.35 -14.68 19.88
C LEU A 493 49.33 -15.80 20.92
N PRO A 494 50.32 -16.72 20.92
CA PRO A 494 50.44 -17.72 21.96
C PRO A 494 50.51 -17.02 23.31
N SER A 495 49.78 -17.50 24.28
CA SER A 495 49.81 -17.02 25.65
C SER A 495 51.30 -17.07 26.14
N LEU A 496 51.96 -15.92 26.14
CA LEU A 496 53.20 -15.74 26.90
C LEU A 496 52.84 -15.89 28.36
N ALA A 497 52.94 -17.17 28.81
CA ALA A 497 52.83 -17.52 30.20
C ALA A 497 53.96 -16.75 30.94
N LEU A 498 53.59 -15.71 31.66
CA LEU A 498 54.44 -15.12 32.69
C LEU A 498 54.70 -16.22 33.74
N ARG A 499 55.79 -16.96 33.55
CA ARG A 499 56.40 -17.75 34.61
C ARG A 499 56.77 -16.77 35.74
N ARG A 500 55.97 -16.67 36.75
CA ARG A 500 56.39 -16.19 38.06
C ARG A 500 57.26 -17.28 38.64
N LYS A 501 58.59 -17.02 38.63
CA LYS A 501 59.53 -17.75 39.47
C LYS A 501 59.15 -17.54 40.91
N GLY A 502 58.80 -18.59 41.60
CA GLY A 502 58.71 -18.61 43.04
C GLY A 502 60.10 -18.41 43.63
N SER A 503 60.20 -17.50 44.55
CA SER A 503 61.30 -17.48 45.57
C SER A 503 60.67 -17.94 46.88
N GLU A 504 60.89 -19.22 47.22
CA GLU A 504 60.88 -19.66 48.62
C GLU A 504 62.01 -18.96 49.34
N SER A 505 61.75 -18.36 50.45
CA SER A 505 62.71 -18.24 51.56
C SER A 505 61.93 -18.23 52.88
N ARG A 506 62.30 -19.22 53.68
CA ARG A 506 61.99 -19.48 55.07
C ARG A 506 62.24 -18.30 55.99
N LYS A 507 61.45 -18.24 57.06
CA LYS A 507 61.87 -18.16 58.49
C LYS A 507 60.59 -17.96 59.29
N LYS A 508 60.20 -18.86 60.15
CA LYS A 508 60.49 -19.26 61.54
C LYS A 508 60.44 -18.12 62.56
N ALA A 509 59.57 -18.39 63.58
CA ALA A 509 59.51 -17.89 64.97
C ALA A 509 58.91 -16.49 65.12
N GLU A 510 57.89 -16.24 65.88
CA GLU A 510 57.45 -16.69 67.21
C GLU A 510 55.91 -16.67 67.25
#